data_a898ea3d74d9da9619b9b43a2da0075a
#
_entry.id   a898ea3d74d9da9619b9b43a2da0075a
#
_cell.length_a   1.000
_cell.length_b   1.000
_cell.length_c   1.000
_cell.angle_alpha   90.00
_cell.angle_beta   90.00
_cell.angle_gamma   90.00
#
_symmetry.space_group_name_H-M   'P 1'
#
loop_
_entity.id
_entity.type
_entity.pdbx_description
1 polymer ?
#
loop_
_entity_poly.entity_id
_entity_poly.type
_entity_poly.pdbx_seq_one_letter_code
_entity_poly.pdbx_strand_id
1 'polypeptide(L)'
;MSKGVPRKSKGPKPESRNSQSEIRNPKFSKWRNAILGTLLVLAGLVTAMFTLLARRLGEPSLAGAGAVASLVFVLLITILVVPPLARSAFAELSRGFPIEVTAGGVVFVVILVIVALAAWNTGNNLLFLVFSIMLSTLFVSWAAARATLRDLTVSARFPDHIFAGEPAEVLVTLRNTKRVLPSFSILVETQMPDQPTRSGRKKKRTRFKRRTLGYFIYVPHRAAAEQSVEQQFSKRGHVVVNGFELSTRFPFGFFRHRRRLGARDVDIVVYPKPEPVTDELNLLPLHTGQTASLRRGAGHDLLRLRDYQTRDELRHIDWKATARARRLTVREFTAEDERRITIVLDTRLTEDIDEENFRIRFESGVVQAASLVKHFIGERAEVRLMLGEAGGRFGTGQEHLYACLRRLALVGPTREPDIDSWPSDLLEAVALPQHSADGNYLMVLTTAARGTIPPNIWRRAYVVYL
;
A
#
# COMPACT_ATOMS: atom_id res chain seq x y z
N MET A 1 -7.19 -35.25 -67.50
CA MET A 1 -8.34 -34.54 -66.93
C MET A 1 -7.95 -34.01 -65.56
N SER A 2 -7.70 -32.74 -65.57
CA SER A 2 -6.88 -32.00 -64.56
C SER A 2 -7.68 -31.65 -63.31
N LYS A 3 -7.13 -31.96 -62.15
CA LYS A 3 -7.60 -31.54 -60.81
C LYS A 3 -7.03 -30.17 -60.51
N GLY A 4 -7.90 -29.14 -60.42
CA GLY A 4 -7.54 -27.83 -59.89
C GLY A 4 -7.45 -27.81 -58.37
N VAL A 5 -6.32 -27.36 -57.87
CA VAL A 5 -6.08 -27.07 -56.43
C VAL A 5 -6.33 -25.58 -56.20
N PRO A 6 -7.11 -25.15 -55.20
CA PRO A 6 -7.28 -23.73 -54.92
C PRO A 6 -6.08 -23.14 -54.16
N ARG A 7 -5.54 -22.03 -54.68
CA ARG A 7 -4.53 -21.17 -54.10
C ARG A 7 -5.03 -20.53 -52.79
N LYS A 8 -4.33 -20.78 -51.67
CA LYS A 8 -4.48 -20.02 -50.42
C LYS A 8 -3.93 -18.60 -50.62
N SER A 9 -4.78 -17.60 -50.45
CA SER A 9 -4.41 -16.19 -50.33
C SER A 9 -3.65 -15.96 -49.02
N LYS A 10 -2.41 -15.45 -49.13
CA LYS A 10 -1.63 -14.94 -48.01
C LYS A 10 -2.21 -13.60 -47.57
N GLY A 11 -2.79 -13.53 -46.38
CA GLY A 11 -3.11 -12.28 -45.68
C GLY A 11 -1.86 -11.54 -45.25
N PRO A 12 -1.89 -10.20 -45.09
CA PRO A 12 -0.73 -9.41 -44.76
C PRO A 12 -0.25 -9.73 -43.33
N LYS A 13 1.06 -9.92 -43.18
CA LYS A 13 1.75 -10.04 -41.89
C LYS A 13 1.57 -8.73 -41.10
N PRO A 14 1.26 -8.76 -39.79
CA PRO A 14 1.36 -7.58 -38.97
C PRO A 14 2.82 -7.21 -38.81
N GLU A 15 3.21 -6.00 -39.21
CA GLU A 15 4.46 -5.37 -38.91
C GLU A 15 4.61 -5.27 -37.39
N SER A 16 5.51 -6.06 -36.84
CA SER A 16 5.98 -5.90 -35.46
C SER A 16 6.76 -4.59 -35.39
N ARG A 17 6.12 -3.54 -34.92
CA ARG A 17 6.75 -2.31 -34.47
C ARG A 17 7.65 -2.64 -33.27
N ASN A 18 8.88 -2.93 -33.56
CA ASN A 18 9.95 -3.15 -32.61
C ASN A 18 10.24 -1.79 -31.91
N SER A 19 9.50 -1.49 -30.84
CA SER A 19 9.88 -0.47 -29.90
C SER A 19 11.04 -1.03 -29.04
N GLN A 20 12.24 -0.96 -29.59
CA GLN A 20 13.46 -1.08 -28.80
C GLN A 20 13.46 0.10 -27.82
N SER A 21 12.89 -0.13 -26.63
CA SER A 21 13.24 0.65 -25.46
C SER A 21 14.73 0.43 -25.21
N GLU A 22 15.55 1.39 -25.64
CA GLU A 22 16.95 1.50 -25.24
C GLU A 22 17.03 1.38 -23.72
N ILE A 23 17.43 0.21 -23.25
CA ILE A 23 17.85 -0.01 -21.87
C ILE A 23 19.12 0.82 -21.69
N ARG A 24 18.95 2.09 -21.34
CA ARG A 24 20.03 3.01 -20.98
C ARG A 24 20.73 2.46 -19.74
N ASN A 25 21.85 1.78 -19.97
CA ASN A 25 22.68 1.18 -18.95
C ASN A 25 23.14 2.28 -17.96
N PRO A 26 22.69 2.30 -16.69
CA PRO A 26 22.90 3.42 -15.77
C PRO A 26 24.41 3.63 -15.43
N LYS A 27 25.25 2.66 -15.71
CA LYS A 27 26.71 2.77 -15.56
C LYS A 27 27.35 3.61 -16.68
N PHE A 28 26.84 3.52 -17.90
CA PHE A 28 27.37 4.27 -19.04
C PHE A 28 27.07 5.77 -18.94
N SER A 29 25.91 6.13 -18.42
CA SER A 29 25.52 7.54 -18.17
C SER A 29 26.43 8.20 -17.11
N LYS A 30 26.82 7.48 -16.07
CA LYS A 30 27.71 8.01 -15.02
C LYS A 30 29.13 8.27 -15.54
N TRP A 31 29.65 7.37 -16.35
CA TRP A 31 30.98 7.51 -16.95
C TRP A 31 31.06 8.67 -17.93
N ARG A 32 30.06 8.81 -18.79
CA ARG A 32 29.95 9.92 -19.74
C ARG A 32 29.92 11.31 -19.05
N ASN A 33 29.14 11.41 -17.96
CA ASN A 33 29.05 12.66 -17.20
C ASN A 33 30.35 12.96 -16.42
N ALA A 34 31.07 11.96 -15.97
CA ALA A 34 32.38 12.13 -15.34
C ALA A 34 33.44 12.59 -16.34
N ILE A 35 33.49 12.00 -17.55
CA ILE A 35 34.41 12.39 -18.61
C ILE A 35 34.12 13.81 -19.10
N LEU A 36 32.83 14.15 -19.29
CA LEU A 36 32.42 15.51 -19.67
C LEU A 36 32.84 16.55 -18.61
N GLY A 37 32.67 16.20 -17.32
CA GLY A 37 33.07 17.05 -16.21
C GLY A 37 34.59 17.29 -16.15
N THR A 38 35.39 16.24 -16.32
CA THR A 38 36.86 16.36 -16.34
C THR A 38 37.37 17.16 -17.54
N LEU A 39 36.78 16.96 -18.73
CA LEU A 39 37.08 17.76 -19.91
C LEU A 39 36.78 19.25 -19.73
N LEU A 40 35.66 19.58 -19.08
CA LEU A 40 35.21 20.93 -18.81
C LEU A 40 36.11 21.64 -17.80
N VAL A 41 36.58 20.93 -16.77
CA VAL A 41 37.55 21.44 -15.78
C VAL A 41 38.90 21.69 -16.46
N LEU A 42 39.37 20.80 -17.33
CA LEU A 42 40.61 20.91 -18.06
C LEU A 42 40.58 22.13 -19.04
N ALA A 43 39.46 22.30 -19.75
CA ALA A 43 39.24 23.47 -20.62
C ALA A 43 39.24 24.77 -19.82
N GLY A 44 38.63 24.82 -18.65
CA GLY A 44 38.67 25.97 -17.75
C GLY A 44 40.07 26.30 -17.25
N LEU A 45 40.90 25.31 -17.00
CA LEU A 45 42.27 25.48 -16.55
C LEU A 45 43.17 25.98 -17.68
N VAL A 46 42.97 25.47 -18.91
CA VAL A 46 43.68 25.96 -20.12
C VAL A 46 43.33 27.41 -20.42
N THR A 47 42.06 27.82 -20.34
CA THR A 47 41.64 29.21 -20.55
C THR A 47 42.19 30.15 -19.47
N ALA A 48 42.25 29.70 -18.20
CA ALA A 48 42.87 30.46 -17.11
C ALA A 48 44.38 30.64 -17.33
N MET A 49 45.09 29.61 -17.83
CA MET A 49 46.51 29.67 -18.13
C MET A 49 46.78 30.58 -19.34
N PHE A 50 45.92 30.55 -20.36
CA PHE A 50 45.99 31.43 -21.51
C PHE A 50 45.80 32.90 -21.12
N THR A 51 44.88 33.22 -20.22
CA THR A 51 44.69 34.58 -19.68
C THR A 51 45.91 35.11 -18.95
N LEU A 52 46.58 34.26 -18.16
CA LEU A 52 47.81 34.63 -17.47
C LEU A 52 48.95 34.86 -18.45
N LEU A 53 49.05 34.07 -19.50
CA LEU A 53 50.08 34.22 -20.54
C LEU A 53 49.86 35.49 -21.39
N ALA A 54 48.61 35.74 -21.82
CA ALA A 54 48.21 36.95 -22.57
C ALA A 54 48.49 38.24 -21.76
N ARG A 55 48.28 38.20 -20.45
CA ARG A 55 48.58 39.30 -19.53
C ARG A 55 50.08 39.56 -19.41
N ARG A 56 50.93 38.51 -19.46
CA ARG A 56 52.39 38.62 -19.45
C ARG A 56 52.96 39.14 -20.78
N LEU A 57 52.26 38.86 -21.90
CA LEU A 57 52.65 39.31 -23.25
C LEU A 57 52.21 40.78 -23.57
N GLY A 58 51.50 41.44 -22.65
CA GLY A 58 51.06 42.80 -22.76
C GLY A 58 49.90 43.07 -23.72
N GLU A 59 49.10 42.01 -24.03
CA GLU A 59 47.94 42.11 -24.91
C GLU A 59 46.62 42.16 -24.08
N PRO A 60 46.13 43.40 -23.75
CA PRO A 60 44.97 43.52 -22.82
C PRO A 60 43.65 43.01 -23.41
N SER A 61 43.50 43.06 -24.75
CA SER A 61 42.28 42.55 -25.41
C SER A 61 42.12 41.05 -25.32
N LEU A 62 43.21 40.30 -25.52
CA LEU A 62 43.25 38.85 -25.42
C LEU A 62 43.13 38.40 -23.96
N ALA A 63 43.71 39.14 -23.01
CA ALA A 63 43.56 38.87 -21.59
C ALA A 63 42.12 39.08 -21.11
N GLY A 64 41.41 40.09 -21.61
CA GLY A 64 40.00 40.35 -21.31
C GLY A 64 39.08 39.26 -21.85
N ALA A 65 39.26 38.85 -23.11
CA ALA A 65 38.48 37.75 -23.70
C ALA A 65 38.69 36.43 -22.97
N GLY A 66 39.94 36.11 -22.61
CA GLY A 66 40.26 34.92 -21.82
C GLY A 66 39.65 34.94 -20.42
N ALA A 67 39.60 36.10 -19.75
CA ALA A 67 38.97 36.26 -18.45
C ALA A 67 37.45 36.00 -18.52
N VAL A 68 36.77 36.52 -19.54
CA VAL A 68 35.33 36.23 -19.76
C VAL A 68 35.12 34.78 -20.07
N ALA A 69 35.93 34.14 -20.90
CA ALA A 69 35.85 32.72 -21.21
C ALA A 69 36.04 31.84 -19.95
N SER A 70 37.04 32.17 -19.13
CA SER A 70 37.27 31.45 -17.87
C SER A 70 36.10 31.56 -16.88
N LEU A 71 35.47 32.76 -16.82
CA LEU A 71 34.28 32.99 -16.00
C LEU A 71 33.09 32.16 -16.47
N VAL A 72 32.89 32.05 -17.79
CA VAL A 72 31.84 31.18 -18.39
C VAL A 72 32.11 29.71 -18.08
N PHE A 73 33.37 29.24 -18.17
CA PHE A 73 33.71 27.87 -17.80
C PHE A 73 33.49 27.58 -16.30
N VAL A 74 33.85 28.49 -15.40
CA VAL A 74 33.61 28.39 -13.98
C VAL A 74 32.09 28.30 -13.70
N LEU A 75 31.29 29.12 -14.36
CA LEU A 75 29.83 29.09 -14.25
C LEU A 75 29.25 27.74 -14.73
N LEU A 76 29.74 27.24 -15.85
CA LEU A 76 29.32 25.98 -16.47
C LEU A 76 29.70 24.79 -15.59
N ILE A 77 30.89 24.78 -15.02
CA ILE A 77 31.35 23.77 -14.04
C ILE A 77 30.46 23.81 -12.79
N THR A 78 30.17 25.03 -12.30
CA THR A 78 29.33 25.21 -11.10
C THR A 78 27.92 24.68 -11.32
N ILE A 79 27.34 24.87 -12.51
CA ILE A 79 25.94 24.43 -12.77
C ILE A 79 25.87 22.95 -13.16
N LEU A 80 26.81 22.43 -13.95
CA LEU A 80 26.74 21.07 -14.52
C LEU A 80 27.50 20.01 -13.73
N VAL A 81 28.66 20.34 -13.18
CA VAL A 81 29.57 19.36 -12.58
C VAL A 81 29.43 19.29 -11.05
N VAL A 82 29.33 20.46 -10.42
CA VAL A 82 29.29 20.53 -8.95
C VAL A 82 28.06 19.87 -8.35
N PRO A 83 26.82 20.05 -8.85
CA PRO A 83 25.63 19.43 -8.23
C PRO A 83 25.63 17.90 -8.23
N PRO A 84 25.98 17.19 -9.32
CA PRO A 84 26.02 15.73 -9.30
C PRO A 84 27.17 15.16 -8.44
N LEU A 85 28.35 15.82 -8.45
CA LEU A 85 29.50 15.44 -7.62
C LEU A 85 29.23 15.67 -6.14
N ALA A 86 28.70 16.82 -5.79
CA ALA A 86 28.32 17.13 -4.41
C ALA A 86 27.24 16.17 -3.90
N ARG A 87 26.22 15.85 -4.72
CA ARG A 87 25.20 14.86 -4.34
C ARG A 87 25.81 13.47 -4.04
N SER A 88 26.82 13.03 -4.81
CA SER A 88 27.46 11.75 -4.57
C SER A 88 28.36 11.75 -3.33
N ALA A 89 29.17 12.79 -3.15
CA ALA A 89 30.06 12.94 -2.01
C ALA A 89 29.28 13.15 -0.70
N PHE A 90 28.25 14.01 -0.71
CA PHE A 90 27.41 14.26 0.46
C PHE A 90 26.45 13.09 0.75
N ALA A 91 26.03 12.29 -0.24
CA ALA A 91 25.23 11.10 0.00
C ALA A 91 26.02 10.01 0.77
N GLU A 92 27.32 10.01 0.63
CA GLU A 92 28.22 9.13 1.40
C GLU A 92 28.46 9.66 2.82
N LEU A 93 28.72 10.96 2.94
CA LEU A 93 28.90 11.65 4.22
C LEU A 93 27.61 11.73 5.04
N SER A 94 26.44 11.91 4.38
CA SER A 94 25.15 12.07 5.06
C SER A 94 24.54 10.78 5.62
N ARG A 95 25.13 9.63 5.36
CA ARG A 95 24.66 8.35 5.96
C ARG A 95 24.71 8.32 7.48
N GLY A 96 25.43 9.22 8.09
CA GLY A 96 25.54 9.39 9.56
C GLY A 96 24.94 10.68 10.14
N PHE A 97 24.66 11.67 9.32
CA PHE A 97 24.16 12.98 9.78
C PHE A 97 22.67 13.19 9.41
N PRO A 98 21.88 13.78 10.31
CA PRO A 98 20.46 14.07 10.08
C PRO A 98 20.25 15.28 9.14
N ILE A 99 21.26 15.65 8.32
CA ILE A 99 21.26 16.84 7.46
C ILE A 99 21.54 16.40 6.02
N GLU A 100 20.65 16.75 5.11
CA GLU A 100 20.86 16.58 3.68
C GLU A 100 21.03 17.95 3.02
N VAL A 101 22.10 18.12 2.23
CA VAL A 101 22.30 19.34 1.46
C VAL A 101 21.42 19.31 0.23
N THR A 102 20.67 20.37 -0.02
CA THR A 102 19.85 20.51 -1.21
C THR A 102 20.69 20.95 -2.41
N ALA A 103 20.13 20.85 -3.63
CA ALA A 103 20.83 21.37 -4.81
C ALA A 103 21.13 22.89 -4.69
N GLY A 104 20.18 23.67 -4.14
CA GLY A 104 20.38 25.09 -3.86
C GLY A 104 21.46 25.34 -2.80
N GLY A 105 21.54 24.49 -1.78
CA GLY A 105 22.57 24.57 -0.75
C GLY A 105 23.98 24.33 -1.32
N VAL A 106 24.11 23.36 -2.25
CA VAL A 106 25.38 23.11 -2.93
C VAL A 106 25.83 24.34 -3.75
N VAL A 107 24.93 24.90 -4.56
CA VAL A 107 25.23 26.10 -5.36
C VAL A 107 25.64 27.25 -4.45
N PHE A 108 24.91 27.46 -3.35
CA PHE A 108 25.22 28.50 -2.38
C PHE A 108 26.60 28.31 -1.74
N VAL A 109 26.97 27.10 -1.34
CA VAL A 109 28.30 26.81 -0.77
C VAL A 109 29.42 27.02 -1.80
N VAL A 110 29.19 26.66 -3.06
CA VAL A 110 30.17 26.90 -4.13
C VAL A 110 30.39 28.40 -4.34
N ILE A 111 29.32 29.21 -4.42
CA ILE A 111 29.41 30.65 -4.51
C ILE A 111 30.16 31.22 -3.30
N LEU A 112 29.86 30.73 -2.10
CA LEU A 112 30.52 31.12 -0.86
C LEU A 112 32.07 30.90 -0.96
N VAL A 113 32.48 29.72 -1.46
CA VAL A 113 33.89 29.38 -1.64
C VAL A 113 34.56 30.30 -2.68
N ILE A 114 33.88 30.56 -3.79
CA ILE A 114 34.39 31.47 -4.82
C ILE A 114 34.59 32.89 -4.26
N VAL A 115 33.61 33.41 -3.52
CA VAL A 115 33.68 34.72 -2.87
C VAL A 115 34.80 34.75 -1.84
N ALA A 116 34.95 33.67 -1.05
CA ALA A 116 36.07 33.56 -0.07
C ALA A 116 37.43 33.62 -0.72
N LEU A 117 37.62 32.86 -1.82
CA LEU A 117 38.87 32.86 -2.59
C LEU A 117 39.15 34.21 -3.24
N ALA A 118 38.10 34.84 -3.80
CA ALA A 118 38.22 36.19 -4.39
C ALA A 118 38.58 37.23 -3.31
N ALA A 119 37.94 37.20 -2.14
CA ALA A 119 38.25 38.09 -1.02
C ALA A 119 39.69 37.91 -0.55
N TRP A 120 40.13 36.63 -0.40
CA TRP A 120 41.51 36.33 -0.04
C TRP A 120 42.52 36.83 -1.04
N ASN A 121 42.28 36.63 -2.35
CA ASN A 121 43.20 37.01 -3.43
C ASN A 121 43.27 38.52 -3.64
N THR A 122 42.14 39.24 -3.47
CA THR A 122 42.09 40.70 -3.76
C THR A 122 42.33 41.57 -2.53
N GLY A 123 42.19 41.03 -1.31
CA GLY A 123 42.25 41.78 -0.05
C GLY A 123 41.15 42.83 0.09
N ASN A 124 40.07 42.73 -0.69
CA ASN A 124 38.99 43.74 -0.73
C ASN A 124 38.02 43.53 0.46
N ASN A 125 37.91 44.58 1.29
CA ASN A 125 37.04 44.57 2.49
C ASN A 125 35.57 44.35 2.13
N LEU A 126 35.09 44.83 0.95
CA LEU A 126 33.70 44.59 0.53
C LEU A 126 33.40 43.10 0.28
N LEU A 127 34.36 42.37 -0.33
CA LEU A 127 34.21 40.93 -0.54
C LEU A 127 34.25 40.16 0.76
N PHE A 128 35.05 40.57 1.74
CA PHE A 128 35.01 39.98 3.09
C PHE A 128 33.68 40.23 3.79
N LEU A 129 33.06 41.40 3.61
CA LEU A 129 31.73 41.70 4.13
C LEU A 129 30.68 40.78 3.50
N VAL A 130 30.66 40.61 2.17
CA VAL A 130 29.76 39.70 1.47
C VAL A 130 29.96 38.27 1.94
N PHE A 131 31.21 37.82 2.02
CA PHE A 131 31.52 36.47 2.56
C PHE A 131 30.97 36.27 3.97
N SER A 132 31.15 37.24 4.87
CA SER A 132 30.66 37.16 6.25
C SER A 132 29.14 37.09 6.31
N ILE A 133 28.42 37.86 5.48
CA ILE A 133 26.96 37.79 5.39
C ILE A 133 26.50 36.42 4.88
N MET A 134 27.16 35.89 3.84
CA MET A 134 26.82 34.55 3.32
C MET A 134 27.09 33.45 4.34
N LEU A 135 28.21 33.51 5.06
CA LEU A 135 28.55 32.55 6.10
C LEU A 135 27.55 32.62 7.30
N SER A 136 27.21 33.86 7.70
CA SER A 136 26.17 34.09 8.72
C SER A 136 24.81 33.51 8.31
N THR A 137 24.44 33.65 7.04
CA THR A 137 23.18 33.09 6.49
C THR A 137 23.15 31.56 6.59
N LEU A 138 24.26 30.86 6.34
CA LEU A 138 24.36 29.41 6.54
C LEU A 138 24.18 29.04 8.00
N PHE A 139 24.83 29.77 8.91
CA PHE A 139 24.73 29.51 10.35
C PHE A 139 23.31 29.73 10.87
N VAL A 140 22.68 30.85 10.48
CA VAL A 140 21.28 31.16 10.82
C VAL A 140 20.34 30.08 10.26
N SER A 141 20.57 29.64 9.00
CA SER A 141 19.79 28.57 8.38
C SER A 141 19.85 27.26 9.18
N TRP A 142 21.06 26.88 9.60
CA TRP A 142 21.27 25.68 10.41
C TRP A 142 20.61 25.81 11.80
N ALA A 143 20.81 26.91 12.49
CA ALA A 143 20.26 27.16 13.82
C ALA A 143 18.71 27.20 13.82
N ALA A 144 18.14 27.92 12.83
CA ALA A 144 16.69 28.03 12.66
C ALA A 144 16.03 26.67 12.32
N ALA A 145 16.61 25.88 11.43
CA ALA A 145 16.11 24.55 11.11
C ALA A 145 16.13 23.62 12.32
N ARG A 146 17.22 23.63 13.10
CA ARG A 146 17.34 22.86 14.35
C ARG A 146 16.32 23.30 15.39
N ALA A 147 16.11 24.60 15.56
CA ALA A 147 15.13 25.17 16.47
C ALA A 147 13.69 24.83 16.04
N THR A 148 13.43 24.82 14.74
CA THR A 148 12.10 24.47 14.16
C THR A 148 11.71 23.04 14.49
N LEU A 149 12.63 22.06 14.37
CA LEU A 149 12.34 20.65 14.61
C LEU A 149 12.38 20.23 16.09
N ARG A 150 12.84 21.12 16.98
CA ARG A 150 12.93 20.81 18.40
C ARG A 150 11.55 20.79 19.04
N ASP A 151 11.36 19.95 20.10
CA ASP A 151 10.17 19.92 20.96
C ASP A 151 8.84 19.83 20.16
N LEU A 152 8.80 18.95 19.18
CA LEU A 152 7.60 18.59 18.42
C LEU A 152 7.18 17.17 18.76
N THR A 153 5.87 16.94 18.83
CA THR A 153 5.27 15.61 18.96
C THR A 153 4.29 15.39 17.83
N VAL A 154 4.26 14.16 17.30
CA VAL A 154 3.37 13.75 16.22
C VAL A 154 2.51 12.61 16.71
N SER A 155 1.22 12.68 16.40
CA SER A 155 0.28 11.58 16.51
C SER A 155 -0.46 11.42 15.19
N ALA A 156 -0.73 10.19 14.81
CA ALA A 156 -1.57 9.88 13.66
C ALA A 156 -2.71 8.97 14.12
N ARG A 157 -3.92 9.29 13.73
CA ARG A 157 -5.12 8.48 13.94
C ARG A 157 -5.52 7.88 12.60
N PHE A 158 -5.57 6.57 12.56
CA PHE A 158 -6.02 5.81 11.41
C PHE A 158 -7.47 5.40 11.63
N PRO A 159 -8.28 5.26 10.57
CA PRO A 159 -9.62 4.69 10.67
C PRO A 159 -9.56 3.25 11.22
N ASP A 160 -10.61 2.84 11.91
CA ASP A 160 -10.69 1.49 12.48
C ASP A 160 -10.73 0.40 11.40
N HIS A 161 -11.26 0.75 10.22
CA HIS A 161 -11.41 -0.16 9.08
C HIS A 161 -10.76 0.44 7.83
N ILE A 162 -9.67 -0.18 7.38
CA ILE A 162 -8.92 0.21 6.18
C ILE A 162 -8.98 -0.95 5.19
N PHE A 163 -9.42 -0.66 3.97
CA PHE A 163 -9.50 -1.65 2.90
C PHE A 163 -8.38 -1.49 1.89
N ALA A 164 -7.86 -2.61 1.37
CA ALA A 164 -6.83 -2.60 0.36
C ALA A 164 -7.34 -1.95 -0.94
N GLY A 165 -6.55 -1.04 -1.51
CA GLY A 165 -6.92 -0.33 -2.72
C GLY A 165 -7.83 0.88 -2.52
N GLU A 166 -8.39 1.10 -1.33
CA GLU A 166 -9.23 2.27 -1.03
C GLU A 166 -8.43 3.39 -0.35
N PRO A 167 -8.79 4.65 -0.61
CA PRO A 167 -8.25 5.78 0.14
C PRO A 167 -8.79 5.76 1.58
N ALA A 168 -7.89 5.86 2.54
CA ALA A 168 -8.22 5.97 3.96
C ALA A 168 -7.79 7.35 4.47
N GLU A 169 -8.68 8.07 5.12
CA GLU A 169 -8.37 9.35 5.73
C GLU A 169 -7.58 9.15 7.03
N VAL A 170 -6.35 9.64 7.04
CA VAL A 170 -5.48 9.63 8.23
C VAL A 170 -5.40 11.03 8.81
N LEU A 171 -5.84 11.19 10.04
CA LEU A 171 -5.74 12.45 10.76
C LEU A 171 -4.37 12.54 11.44
N VAL A 172 -3.56 13.47 10.97
CA VAL A 172 -2.21 13.72 11.51
C VAL A 172 -2.24 14.98 12.34
N THR A 173 -1.89 14.86 13.61
CA THR A 173 -1.80 15.98 14.56
C THR A 173 -0.33 16.25 14.87
N LEU A 174 0.15 17.44 14.55
CA LEU A 174 1.47 17.93 14.89
C LEU A 174 1.37 18.96 16.02
N ARG A 175 1.92 18.64 17.19
CA ARG A 175 1.88 19.53 18.35
C ARG A 175 3.25 20.15 18.62
N ASN A 176 3.27 21.47 18.73
CA ASN A 176 4.43 22.25 19.12
C ASN A 176 4.42 22.51 20.64
N THR A 177 5.35 21.94 21.36
CA THR A 177 5.44 22.10 22.84
C THR A 177 6.38 23.22 23.26
N LYS A 178 6.98 23.95 22.31
CA LYS A 178 7.87 25.07 22.58
C LYS A 178 7.14 26.21 23.29
N ARG A 179 7.87 26.92 24.14
CA ARG A 179 7.30 28.02 24.92
C ARG A 179 7.11 29.32 24.12
N VAL A 180 8.01 29.59 23.17
CA VAL A 180 8.10 30.90 22.47
C VAL A 180 8.15 30.73 20.95
N LEU A 181 8.90 29.76 20.42
CA LEU A 181 9.18 29.68 19.01
C LEU A 181 8.12 28.86 18.24
N PRO A 182 7.54 29.43 17.18
CA PRO A 182 6.72 28.67 16.26
C PRO A 182 7.58 27.70 15.42
N SER A 183 6.93 26.81 14.70
CA SER A 183 7.58 25.88 13.78
C SER A 183 7.07 26.10 12.36
N PHE A 184 7.98 26.02 11.39
CA PHE A 184 7.68 26.34 10.00
C PHE A 184 8.07 25.19 9.06
N SER A 185 7.28 24.99 7.98
CA SER A 185 7.62 24.14 6.83
C SER A 185 8.02 22.71 7.27
N ILE A 186 7.14 22.04 8.01
CA ILE A 186 7.40 20.70 8.54
C ILE A 186 6.71 19.66 7.66
N LEU A 187 7.50 18.78 7.09
CA LEU A 187 7.04 17.59 6.38
C LEU A 187 7.07 16.42 7.36
N VAL A 188 5.93 15.75 7.52
CA VAL A 188 5.76 14.54 8.32
C VAL A 188 5.76 13.34 7.40
N GLU A 189 6.69 12.43 7.59
CA GLU A 189 6.80 11.17 6.84
C GLU A 189 6.75 10.00 7.82
N THR A 190 6.15 8.89 7.41
CA THR A 190 6.23 7.63 8.14
C THR A 190 7.16 6.65 7.45
N GLN A 191 7.82 5.83 8.24
CA GLN A 191 8.63 4.72 7.76
C GLN A 191 7.81 3.44 7.94
N MET A 192 7.26 2.94 6.85
CA MET A 192 6.65 1.62 6.83
C MET A 192 7.69 0.61 6.31
N PRO A 193 7.87 -0.52 6.98
CA PRO A 193 8.66 -1.59 6.40
C PRO A 193 8.00 -2.02 5.10
N ASP A 194 8.76 -2.00 4.01
CA ASP A 194 8.34 -2.65 2.78
C ASP A 194 8.19 -4.14 3.13
N GLN A 195 6.99 -4.69 2.96
CA GLN A 195 6.73 -6.07 3.37
C GLN A 195 7.84 -6.97 2.83
N PRO A 196 8.44 -7.86 3.65
CA PRO A 196 9.49 -8.73 3.19
C PRO A 196 8.92 -9.62 2.11
N THR A 197 9.31 -9.38 0.87
CA THR A 197 9.19 -10.40 -0.17
C THR A 197 10.05 -11.56 0.31
N ARG A 198 9.41 -12.62 0.82
CA ARG A 198 10.04 -13.88 1.21
C ARG A 198 10.59 -14.58 -0.06
N SER A 199 11.55 -13.99 -0.70
CA SER A 199 12.33 -14.64 -1.73
C SER A 199 13.73 -14.88 -1.21
N GLY A 200 14.06 -16.15 -1.17
CA GLY A 200 15.25 -16.86 -0.78
C GLY A 200 16.57 -16.11 -0.52
N ARG A 201 17.20 -16.51 0.59
CA ARG A 201 18.66 -16.66 0.82
C ARG A 201 19.59 -15.45 0.83
N LYS A 202 19.15 -14.20 0.72
CA LYS A 202 20.02 -13.06 1.07
C LYS A 202 19.24 -12.13 1.97
N LYS A 203 19.73 -11.86 3.19
CA LYS A 203 19.28 -10.76 4.08
C LYS A 203 19.39 -9.45 3.31
N LYS A 204 18.43 -9.13 2.44
CA LYS A 204 18.30 -7.80 1.88
C LYS A 204 17.83 -6.90 3.01
N ARG A 205 18.66 -5.88 3.32
CA ARG A 205 18.31 -4.78 4.23
C ARG A 205 16.88 -4.36 3.96
N THR A 206 16.03 -4.41 4.98
CA THR A 206 14.63 -3.98 4.94
C THR A 206 14.59 -2.58 4.35
N ARG A 207 14.03 -2.45 3.17
CA ARG A 207 13.92 -1.17 2.46
C ARG A 207 12.68 -0.48 3.00
N PHE A 208 12.85 0.50 3.86
CA PHE A 208 11.74 1.30 4.36
C PHE A 208 11.24 2.21 3.23
N LYS A 209 9.96 2.08 2.89
CA LYS A 209 9.30 3.00 1.97
C LYS A 209 8.77 4.18 2.78
N ARG A 210 9.28 5.38 2.47
CA ARG A 210 8.79 6.62 3.09
C ARG A 210 7.47 7.01 2.44
N ARG A 211 6.48 7.31 3.27
CA ARG A 211 5.21 7.89 2.84
C ARG A 211 5.01 9.23 3.51
N THR A 212 4.67 10.24 2.74
CA THR A 212 4.30 11.55 3.26
C THR A 212 2.93 11.46 3.92
N LEU A 213 2.85 11.86 5.18
CA LEU A 213 1.60 11.90 5.95
C LEU A 213 1.02 13.31 6.04
N GLY A 214 1.81 14.35 5.80
CA GLY A 214 1.32 15.72 5.83
C GLY A 214 2.41 16.75 5.73
N TYR A 215 2.03 17.98 5.36
CA TYR A 215 2.92 19.12 5.29
C TYR A 215 2.31 20.31 6.01
N PHE A 216 2.94 20.71 7.11
CA PHE A 216 2.50 21.80 7.97
C PHE A 216 3.33 23.06 7.68
N ILE A 217 2.70 24.08 7.12
CA ILE A 217 3.37 25.34 6.78
C ILE A 217 3.76 26.08 8.06
N TYR A 218 2.85 26.12 9.03
CA TYR A 218 3.01 26.87 10.28
C TYR A 218 2.34 26.16 11.44
N VAL A 219 3.06 26.05 12.57
CA VAL A 219 2.51 25.53 13.82
C VAL A 219 2.87 26.50 14.94
N PRO A 220 1.89 27.20 15.54
CA PRO A 220 2.14 28.14 16.62
C PRO A 220 2.81 27.49 17.85
N HIS A 221 3.43 28.30 18.70
CA HIS A 221 3.93 27.82 19.98
C HIS A 221 2.77 27.34 20.88
N ARG A 222 3.01 26.28 21.64
CA ARG A 222 2.03 25.65 22.55
C ARG A 222 0.70 25.24 21.88
N ALA A 223 0.68 25.09 20.57
CA ALA A 223 -0.51 24.74 19.79
C ALA A 223 -0.32 23.42 19.05
N ALA A 224 -1.42 22.86 18.57
CA ALA A 224 -1.45 21.74 17.66
C ALA A 224 -2.04 22.17 16.32
N ALA A 225 -1.54 21.61 15.25
CA ALA A 225 -2.12 21.72 13.92
C ALA A 225 -2.53 20.31 13.46
N GLU A 226 -3.70 20.22 12.83
CA GLU A 226 -4.26 18.97 12.35
C GLU A 226 -4.42 19.03 10.84
N GLN A 227 -4.16 17.91 10.19
CA GLN A 227 -4.35 17.76 8.76
C GLN A 227 -4.87 16.36 8.46
N SER A 228 -5.98 16.28 7.72
CA SER A 228 -6.45 15.03 7.13
C SER A 228 -5.73 14.78 5.81
N VAL A 229 -5.23 13.56 5.64
CA VAL A 229 -4.49 13.15 4.44
C VAL A 229 -4.97 11.78 4.01
N GLU A 230 -5.32 11.66 2.74
CA GLU A 230 -5.67 10.39 2.15
C GLU A 230 -4.43 9.51 1.96
N GLN A 231 -4.50 8.31 2.50
CA GLN A 231 -3.48 7.29 2.34
C GLN A 231 -4.09 6.04 1.71
N GLN A 232 -3.46 5.51 0.67
CA GLN A 232 -3.90 4.29 0.02
C GLN A 232 -2.95 3.13 0.34
N PHE A 233 -3.51 2.04 0.86
CA PHE A 233 -2.79 0.81 1.14
C PHE A 233 -3.10 -0.20 0.02
N SER A 234 -2.11 -0.50 -0.81
CA SER A 234 -2.31 -1.34 -2.00
C SER A 234 -2.44 -2.84 -1.70
N LYS A 235 -2.03 -3.28 -0.51
CA LYS A 235 -2.05 -4.70 -0.11
C LYS A 235 -2.71 -4.85 1.24
N ARG A 236 -3.48 -5.93 1.38
CA ARG A 236 -4.01 -6.33 2.67
C ARG A 236 -2.90 -6.82 3.60
N GLY A 237 -3.18 -6.88 4.88
CA GLY A 237 -2.28 -7.48 5.87
C GLY A 237 -1.99 -6.57 7.05
N HIS A 238 -1.03 -7.00 7.86
CA HIS A 238 -0.57 -6.27 9.03
C HIS A 238 0.48 -5.23 8.64
N VAL A 239 0.25 -3.98 8.99
CA VAL A 239 1.14 -2.85 8.74
C VAL A 239 1.53 -2.23 10.08
N VAL A 240 2.82 -2.29 10.41
CA VAL A 240 3.35 -1.67 11.63
C VAL A 240 3.98 -0.32 11.28
N VAL A 241 3.53 0.73 11.95
CA VAL A 241 4.12 2.06 11.83
C VAL A 241 5.11 2.25 12.97
N ASN A 242 6.41 2.12 12.68
CA ASN A 242 7.47 2.14 13.70
C ASN A 242 7.88 3.54 14.14
N GLY A 243 7.34 4.59 13.53
CA GLY A 243 7.65 5.97 13.89
C GLY A 243 7.43 6.97 12.78
N PHE A 244 7.66 8.21 13.15
CA PHE A 244 7.52 9.36 12.26
C PHE A 244 8.87 10.02 12.03
N GLU A 245 9.09 10.50 10.83
CA GLU A 245 10.24 11.31 10.47
C GLU A 245 9.77 12.72 10.15
N LEU A 246 10.23 13.69 10.92
CA LEU A 246 10.00 15.11 10.64
C LEU A 246 11.14 15.65 9.82
N SER A 247 10.84 16.43 8.80
CA SER A 247 11.84 17.14 8.03
C SER A 247 11.43 18.57 7.73
N THR A 248 12.41 19.48 7.70
CA THR A 248 12.21 20.88 7.31
C THR A 248 13.31 21.35 6.39
N ARG A 249 12.97 22.29 5.52
CA ARG A 249 13.92 23.04 4.67
C ARG A 249 13.98 24.53 5.05
N PHE A 250 13.29 24.89 6.12
CA PHE A 250 13.26 26.28 6.59
C PHE A 250 14.63 26.73 7.13
N PRO A 251 15.05 28.04 6.96
CA PRO A 251 14.31 29.08 6.26
C PRO A 251 14.64 29.18 4.75
N PHE A 252 15.88 28.97 4.33
CA PHE A 252 16.34 29.27 2.96
C PHE A 252 16.38 28.07 2.02
N GLY A 253 16.08 26.87 2.54
CA GLY A 253 16.06 25.66 1.74
C GLY A 253 17.44 25.08 1.39
N PHE A 254 18.53 25.60 1.95
CA PHE A 254 19.89 25.10 1.69
C PHE A 254 20.12 23.71 2.24
N PHE A 255 19.52 23.39 3.39
CA PHE A 255 19.63 22.11 4.08
C PHE A 255 18.25 21.54 4.36
N ARG A 256 18.13 20.22 4.22
CA ARG A 256 17.00 19.46 4.74
C ARG A 256 17.42 18.81 6.06
N HIS A 257 16.90 19.32 7.15
CA HIS A 257 17.08 18.72 8.47
C HIS A 257 16.03 17.67 8.72
N ARG A 258 16.43 16.56 9.36
CA ARG A 258 15.53 15.46 9.69
C ARG A 258 15.64 15.12 11.17
N ARG A 259 14.51 14.77 11.77
CA ARG A 259 14.42 14.27 13.14
C ARG A 259 13.47 13.08 13.15
N ARG A 260 13.96 11.97 13.67
CA ARG A 260 13.13 10.79 13.89
C ARG A 260 12.47 10.89 15.24
N LEU A 261 11.18 10.63 15.28
CA LEU A 261 10.38 10.49 16.48
C LEU A 261 9.96 9.03 16.56
N GLY A 262 10.35 8.35 17.64
CA GLY A 262 9.78 7.05 17.96
C GLY A 262 8.28 7.25 18.24
N ALA A 263 7.43 6.54 17.56
CA ALA A 263 6.04 6.39 17.94
C ALA A 263 5.91 5.13 18.80
N ARG A 264 4.87 5.05 19.64
CA ARG A 264 4.38 3.74 20.06
C ARG A 264 3.94 3.05 18.77
N ASP A 265 4.39 1.81 18.58
CA ASP A 265 4.04 1.03 17.41
C ASP A 265 2.51 1.07 17.20
N VAL A 266 2.10 1.63 16.08
CA VAL A 266 0.69 1.65 15.69
C VAL A 266 0.48 0.47 14.76
N ASP A 267 -0.28 -0.51 15.25
CA ASP A 267 -0.64 -1.69 14.49
C ASP A 267 -1.89 -1.42 13.67
N ILE A 268 -1.78 -1.53 12.37
CA ILE A 268 -2.86 -1.34 11.42
C ILE A 268 -3.12 -2.66 10.70
N VAL A 269 -4.37 -3.09 10.67
CA VAL A 269 -4.81 -4.21 9.84
C VAL A 269 -5.53 -3.67 8.62
N VAL A 270 -4.99 -3.94 7.45
CA VAL A 270 -5.59 -3.59 6.17
C VAL A 270 -6.42 -4.79 5.69
N TYR A 271 -7.73 -4.60 5.59
CA TYR A 271 -8.69 -5.63 5.19
C TYR A 271 -8.67 -5.86 3.67
N PRO A 272 -8.98 -7.07 3.19
CA PRO A 272 -9.29 -7.27 1.78
C PRO A 272 -10.57 -6.49 1.44
N LYS A 273 -10.60 -5.87 0.25
CA LYS A 273 -11.77 -5.15 -0.21
C LYS A 273 -12.82 -6.13 -0.74
N PRO A 274 -14.01 -6.27 -0.12
CA PRO A 274 -15.07 -7.09 -0.68
C PRO A 274 -15.64 -6.44 -1.94
N GLU A 275 -15.73 -7.21 -3.02
CA GLU A 275 -16.36 -6.81 -4.27
C GLU A 275 -17.82 -7.27 -4.30
N PRO A 276 -18.67 -6.64 -5.11
CA PRO A 276 -20.03 -7.14 -5.34
C PRO A 276 -19.98 -8.58 -5.87
N VAL A 277 -20.80 -9.44 -5.30
CA VAL A 277 -20.91 -10.84 -5.77
C VAL A 277 -21.61 -10.83 -7.13
N THR A 278 -21.03 -11.51 -8.12
CA THR A 278 -21.57 -11.58 -9.48
C THR A 278 -22.90 -12.33 -9.51
N ASP A 279 -23.79 -11.99 -10.44
CA ASP A 279 -25.13 -12.60 -10.56
C ASP A 279 -25.12 -14.13 -10.76
N GLU A 280 -24.03 -14.69 -11.26
CA GLU A 280 -23.85 -16.14 -11.37
C GLU A 280 -23.84 -16.85 -10.00
N LEU A 281 -23.33 -16.21 -8.97
CA LEU A 281 -23.37 -16.70 -7.59
C LEU A 281 -24.75 -16.48 -6.96
N ASN A 282 -25.50 -15.48 -7.43
CA ASN A 282 -26.89 -15.26 -7.06
C ASN A 282 -27.84 -16.32 -7.67
N LEU A 283 -27.45 -17.00 -8.77
CA LEU A 283 -28.17 -18.07 -9.41
C LEU A 283 -27.93 -19.45 -8.77
N LEU A 284 -27.06 -19.51 -7.74
CA LEU A 284 -26.93 -20.74 -6.97
C LEU A 284 -28.27 -21.13 -6.36
N PRO A 285 -28.57 -22.44 -6.23
CA PRO A 285 -29.79 -22.93 -5.61
C PRO A 285 -29.96 -22.49 -4.13
N LEU A 286 -29.07 -21.63 -3.65
CA LEU A 286 -29.17 -20.88 -2.39
C LEU A 286 -30.42 -19.96 -2.38
N HIS A 287 -30.92 -19.52 -3.54
CA HIS A 287 -32.14 -18.71 -3.66
C HIS A 287 -33.43 -19.55 -3.67
N THR A 288 -33.35 -20.88 -3.81
CA THR A 288 -34.52 -21.74 -3.72
C THR A 288 -35.15 -21.77 -2.32
N GLY A 289 -34.54 -21.13 -1.33
CA GLY A 289 -35.14 -20.93 -0.01
C GLY A 289 -36.13 -19.75 0.08
N GLN A 290 -36.39 -18.99 -1.01
CA GLN A 290 -37.53 -18.05 -1.07
C GLN A 290 -38.88 -18.74 -1.38
N THR A 291 -38.90 -19.97 -1.86
CA THR A 291 -40.04 -20.80 -1.58
C THR A 291 -40.00 -21.03 -0.08
N ALA A 292 -40.70 -20.18 0.67
CA ALA A 292 -40.96 -20.36 2.08
C ALA A 292 -41.08 -21.88 2.31
N SER A 293 -40.17 -22.44 3.13
CA SER A 293 -40.26 -23.86 3.39
C SER A 293 -41.65 -24.06 3.98
N LEU A 294 -42.52 -24.71 3.21
CA LEU A 294 -43.88 -25.05 3.62
C LEU A 294 -43.82 -26.04 4.82
N ARG A 295 -42.70 -25.96 5.56
CA ARG A 295 -42.43 -26.77 6.74
C ARG A 295 -42.96 -26.06 7.99
N ARG A 296 -43.66 -26.83 8.76
CA ARG A 296 -44.08 -26.46 10.08
C ARG A 296 -42.88 -26.28 10.98
N GLY A 297 -42.77 -25.12 11.65
CA GLY A 297 -41.69 -24.77 12.59
C GLY A 297 -42.12 -23.77 13.64
N ALA A 298 -41.16 -23.29 14.39
CA ALA A 298 -41.36 -22.31 15.47
C ALA A 298 -41.13 -20.86 15.04
N GLY A 299 -41.15 -20.56 13.71
CA GLY A 299 -40.96 -19.19 13.19
C GLY A 299 -42.17 -18.29 13.47
N HIS A 300 -42.06 -17.03 13.00
CA HIS A 300 -43.07 -16.00 13.30
C HIS A 300 -44.08 -15.81 12.16
N ASP A 301 -43.82 -16.29 10.95
CA ASP A 301 -44.73 -16.18 9.83
C ASP A 301 -45.82 -17.25 9.82
N LEU A 302 -47.06 -16.81 9.62
CA LEU A 302 -48.20 -17.73 9.58
C LEU A 302 -48.18 -18.54 8.29
N LEU A 303 -47.97 -19.85 8.39
CA LEU A 303 -47.98 -20.78 7.27
C LEU A 303 -49.42 -21.06 6.80
N ARG A 304 -50.28 -21.47 7.71
CA ARG A 304 -51.70 -21.78 7.46
C ARG A 304 -52.49 -21.93 8.75
N LEU A 305 -53.81 -21.93 8.59
CA LEU A 305 -54.75 -22.28 9.64
C LEU A 305 -55.24 -23.72 9.38
N ARG A 306 -55.23 -24.57 10.41
CA ARG A 306 -55.76 -25.93 10.35
C ARG A 306 -56.59 -26.29 11.56
N ASP A 307 -57.30 -27.39 11.47
CA ASP A 307 -58.07 -27.90 12.59
C ASP A 307 -57.17 -28.37 13.73
N TYR A 308 -57.61 -28.09 14.96
CA TYR A 308 -56.94 -28.49 16.19
C TYR A 308 -56.81 -30.00 16.29
N GLN A 309 -55.66 -30.50 16.72
CA GLN A 309 -55.38 -31.88 17.05
C GLN A 309 -54.98 -31.98 18.52
N THR A 310 -55.25 -33.13 19.16
CA THR A 310 -55.07 -33.35 20.61
C THR A 310 -53.63 -33.10 21.12
N ARG A 311 -52.65 -33.02 20.21
CA ARG A 311 -51.22 -32.74 20.53
C ARG A 311 -50.81 -31.29 20.33
N ASP A 312 -51.73 -30.42 19.89
CA ASP A 312 -51.39 -29.01 19.63
C ASP A 312 -51.43 -28.18 20.91
N GLU A 313 -50.51 -27.23 21.02
CA GLU A 313 -50.45 -26.33 22.14
C GLU A 313 -51.60 -25.32 22.07
N LEU A 314 -52.32 -25.11 23.17
CA LEU A 314 -53.46 -24.21 23.27
C LEU A 314 -53.15 -22.77 22.97
N ARG A 315 -51.89 -22.36 23.17
CA ARG A 315 -51.41 -20.97 22.85
C ARG A 315 -51.44 -20.65 21.36
N HIS A 316 -51.43 -21.65 20.49
CA HIS A 316 -51.44 -21.47 19.03
C HIS A 316 -52.86 -21.47 18.47
N ILE A 317 -53.89 -21.55 19.27
CA ILE A 317 -55.27 -21.45 18.81
C ILE A 317 -55.57 -20.05 18.35
N ASP A 318 -56.09 -19.92 17.11
CA ASP A 318 -56.64 -18.68 16.61
C ASP A 318 -58.11 -18.55 17.00
N TRP A 319 -58.37 -17.84 18.08
CA TRP A 319 -59.73 -17.67 18.57
C TRP A 319 -60.65 -16.93 17.60
N LYS A 320 -60.10 -16.05 16.76
CA LYS A 320 -60.86 -15.32 15.76
C LYS A 320 -61.28 -16.25 14.60
N ALA A 321 -60.35 -17.08 14.12
CA ALA A 321 -60.64 -18.09 13.10
C ALA A 321 -61.58 -19.15 13.64
N THR A 322 -61.36 -19.61 14.88
CA THR A 322 -62.21 -20.57 15.60
C THR A 322 -63.65 -20.09 15.68
N ALA A 323 -63.88 -18.84 16.05
CA ALA A 323 -65.25 -18.26 16.16
C ALA A 323 -65.96 -18.19 14.78
N ARG A 324 -65.23 -17.94 13.72
CA ARG A 324 -65.81 -17.89 12.35
C ARG A 324 -66.08 -19.29 11.81
N ALA A 325 -65.15 -20.22 12.01
CA ALA A 325 -65.24 -21.58 11.47
C ALA A 325 -66.11 -22.53 12.32
N ARG A 326 -66.48 -22.11 13.53
CA ARG A 326 -67.20 -22.90 14.54
C ARG A 326 -66.50 -24.25 14.87
N ARG A 327 -65.19 -24.27 14.72
CA ARG A 327 -64.33 -25.41 15.06
C ARG A 327 -62.98 -24.89 15.52
N LEU A 328 -62.31 -25.58 16.42
CA LEU A 328 -61.02 -25.17 16.96
C LEU A 328 -59.99 -25.15 15.83
N THR A 329 -59.40 -23.98 15.62
CA THR A 329 -58.44 -23.73 14.52
C THR A 329 -57.12 -23.26 15.13
N VAL A 330 -56.01 -23.86 14.67
CA VAL A 330 -54.65 -23.57 15.14
C VAL A 330 -53.87 -22.91 14.05
N ARG A 331 -53.03 -21.94 14.44
CA ARG A 331 -52.01 -21.32 13.59
C ARG A 331 -50.83 -22.26 13.48
N GLU A 332 -50.48 -22.62 12.27
CA GLU A 332 -49.17 -23.21 11.97
C GLU A 332 -48.23 -22.11 11.46
N PHE A 333 -47.06 -22.09 12.05
CA PHE A 333 -46.00 -21.14 11.66
C PHE A 333 -44.99 -21.83 10.76
N THR A 334 -44.33 -21.05 9.91
CA THR A 334 -43.20 -21.50 9.09
C THR A 334 -41.98 -21.81 9.97
N ALA A 335 -41.16 -22.74 9.54
CA ALA A 335 -39.84 -22.87 10.15
C ALA A 335 -38.98 -21.67 9.71
N GLU A 336 -38.37 -20.96 10.64
CA GLU A 336 -37.27 -20.09 10.32
C GLU A 336 -36.08 -20.99 9.96
N ASP A 337 -35.77 -21.11 8.66
CA ASP A 337 -34.56 -21.77 8.23
C ASP A 337 -33.38 -20.85 8.55
N GLU A 338 -32.70 -21.07 9.66
CA GLU A 338 -31.41 -20.49 9.96
C GLU A 338 -30.43 -20.99 8.91
N ARG A 339 -30.16 -20.15 7.91
CA ARG A 339 -29.19 -20.47 6.85
C ARG A 339 -27.80 -20.45 7.42
N ARG A 340 -27.13 -21.59 7.43
CA ARG A 340 -25.74 -21.76 7.85
C ARG A 340 -24.85 -21.97 6.65
N ILE A 341 -23.88 -21.09 6.48
CA ILE A 341 -22.98 -21.13 5.34
C ILE A 341 -21.54 -21.26 5.83
N THR A 342 -20.90 -22.34 5.42
CA THR A 342 -19.47 -22.55 5.68
C THR A 342 -18.68 -22.19 4.44
N ILE A 343 -17.82 -21.18 4.55
CA ILE A 343 -16.90 -20.73 3.49
C ILE A 343 -15.50 -21.20 3.84
N VAL A 344 -14.91 -22.00 2.96
CA VAL A 344 -13.57 -22.55 3.12
C VAL A 344 -12.65 -21.93 2.08
N LEU A 345 -11.56 -21.33 2.51
CA LEU A 345 -10.49 -20.90 1.63
C LEU A 345 -9.30 -21.86 1.79
N ASP A 346 -8.98 -22.54 0.70
CA ASP A 346 -7.80 -23.41 0.62
C ASP A 346 -6.54 -22.56 0.57
N THR A 347 -5.66 -22.76 1.55
CA THR A 347 -4.40 -22.01 1.69
C THR A 347 -3.18 -22.75 1.19
N ARG A 348 -3.34 -24.01 0.73
CA ARG A 348 -2.23 -24.89 0.36
C ARG A 348 -1.62 -24.45 -0.97
N LEU A 349 -0.29 -24.41 -1.01
CA LEU A 349 0.47 -24.12 -2.21
C LEU A 349 0.60 -25.42 -3.05
N THR A 350 0.01 -25.43 -4.24
CA THR A 350 0.14 -26.54 -5.19
C THR A 350 1.48 -26.44 -5.92
N GLU A 351 2.25 -27.55 -5.99
CA GLU A 351 3.61 -27.56 -6.58
C GLU A 351 3.64 -27.30 -8.10
N ASP A 352 2.54 -27.54 -8.78
CA ASP A 352 2.42 -27.42 -10.25
C ASP A 352 2.27 -25.99 -10.77
N ILE A 353 2.13 -25.00 -9.88
CA ILE A 353 1.85 -23.60 -10.28
C ILE A 353 3.04 -22.72 -9.89
N ASP A 354 3.47 -21.87 -10.83
CA ASP A 354 4.47 -20.82 -10.55
C ASP A 354 4.04 -19.96 -9.35
N GLU A 355 4.97 -19.72 -8.41
CA GLU A 355 4.72 -19.04 -7.12
C GLU A 355 4.05 -17.66 -7.31
N GLU A 356 4.34 -16.94 -8.40
CA GLU A 356 3.75 -15.65 -8.70
C GLU A 356 2.28 -15.78 -9.16
N ASN A 357 2.00 -16.74 -10.04
CA ASN A 357 0.64 -17.03 -10.50
C ASN A 357 -0.24 -17.58 -9.38
N PHE A 358 0.31 -18.45 -8.54
CA PHE A 358 -0.38 -18.92 -7.34
C PHE A 358 -0.78 -17.75 -6.44
N ARG A 359 0.16 -16.84 -6.19
CA ARG A 359 -0.09 -15.69 -5.31
C ARG A 359 -1.19 -14.77 -5.84
N ILE A 360 -1.24 -14.55 -7.16
CA ILE A 360 -2.30 -13.75 -7.78
C ILE A 360 -3.66 -14.44 -7.59
N ARG A 361 -3.76 -15.74 -7.85
CA ARG A 361 -4.98 -16.53 -7.67
C ARG A 361 -5.42 -16.58 -6.20
N PHE A 362 -4.48 -16.79 -5.30
CA PHE A 362 -4.74 -16.81 -3.86
C PHE A 362 -5.28 -15.45 -3.36
N GLU A 363 -4.70 -14.32 -3.80
CA GLU A 363 -5.22 -12.99 -3.46
C GLU A 363 -6.64 -12.78 -4.01
N SER A 364 -6.92 -13.25 -5.23
CA SER A 364 -8.28 -13.24 -5.79
C SER A 364 -9.24 -14.06 -4.94
N GLY A 365 -8.82 -15.26 -4.51
CA GLY A 365 -9.61 -16.10 -3.62
C GLY A 365 -9.93 -15.45 -2.27
N VAL A 366 -8.97 -14.73 -1.71
CA VAL A 366 -9.21 -13.98 -0.47
C VAL A 366 -10.25 -12.87 -0.67
N VAL A 367 -10.18 -12.14 -1.79
CA VAL A 367 -11.17 -11.11 -2.14
C VAL A 367 -12.56 -11.73 -2.34
N GLN A 368 -12.63 -12.86 -3.05
CA GLN A 368 -13.90 -13.60 -3.24
C GLN A 368 -14.47 -14.12 -1.92
N ALA A 369 -13.61 -14.69 -1.05
CA ALA A 369 -14.04 -15.13 0.29
C ALA A 369 -14.59 -13.96 1.11
N ALA A 370 -13.93 -12.81 1.09
CA ALA A 370 -14.38 -11.59 1.76
C ALA A 370 -15.74 -11.11 1.21
N SER A 371 -15.92 -11.18 -0.11
CA SER A 371 -17.16 -10.80 -0.81
C SER A 371 -18.34 -11.71 -0.40
N LEU A 372 -18.10 -13.02 -0.39
CA LEU A 372 -19.10 -14.02 0.04
C LEU A 372 -19.48 -13.85 1.52
N VAL A 373 -18.49 -13.67 2.40
CA VAL A 373 -18.76 -13.42 3.83
C VAL A 373 -19.62 -12.17 4.01
N LYS A 374 -19.28 -11.07 3.32
CA LYS A 374 -20.08 -9.83 3.39
C LYS A 374 -21.48 -10.00 2.85
N HIS A 375 -21.62 -10.70 1.72
CA HIS A 375 -22.91 -10.95 1.08
C HIS A 375 -23.84 -11.74 2.00
N PHE A 376 -23.42 -12.91 2.47
CA PHE A 376 -24.27 -13.78 3.28
C PHE A 376 -24.57 -13.23 4.67
N ILE A 377 -23.63 -12.52 5.31
CA ILE A 377 -23.93 -11.80 6.55
C ILE A 377 -24.95 -10.68 6.29
N GLY A 378 -24.87 -10.02 5.14
CA GLY A 378 -25.88 -9.04 4.71
C GLY A 378 -27.28 -9.64 4.53
N GLU A 379 -27.37 -10.90 4.11
CA GLU A 379 -28.60 -11.69 4.00
C GLU A 379 -29.05 -12.34 5.33
N ARG A 380 -28.40 -11.99 6.44
CA ARG A 380 -28.67 -12.50 7.80
C ARG A 380 -28.42 -14.02 7.96
N ALA A 381 -27.58 -14.60 7.11
CA ALA A 381 -27.17 -15.99 7.28
C ALA A 381 -26.08 -16.09 8.37
N GLU A 382 -26.06 -17.24 9.08
CA GLU A 382 -24.94 -17.60 9.96
C GLU A 382 -23.77 -18.06 9.11
N VAL A 383 -22.66 -17.31 9.14
CA VAL A 383 -21.48 -17.58 8.35
C VAL A 383 -20.36 -18.13 9.21
N ARG A 384 -19.74 -19.22 8.74
CA ARG A 384 -18.52 -19.79 9.30
C ARG A 384 -17.40 -19.68 8.26
N LEU A 385 -16.27 -19.03 8.62
CA LEU A 385 -15.09 -18.94 7.77
C LEU A 385 -14.02 -19.92 8.25
N MET A 386 -13.56 -20.81 7.35
CA MET A 386 -12.46 -21.73 7.58
C MET A 386 -11.28 -21.36 6.68
N LEU A 387 -10.08 -21.30 7.25
CA LEU A 387 -8.83 -20.92 6.56
C LEU A 387 -7.79 -22.02 6.79
N GLY A 388 -7.54 -22.84 5.78
CA GLY A 388 -6.72 -24.03 5.95
C GLY A 388 -7.24 -24.90 7.11
N GLU A 389 -6.37 -25.25 8.06
CA GLU A 389 -6.74 -26.04 9.26
C GLU A 389 -7.45 -25.21 10.35
N ALA A 390 -7.39 -23.88 10.27
CA ALA A 390 -7.98 -23.02 11.29
C ALA A 390 -9.50 -22.94 11.13
N GLY A 391 -10.23 -23.74 11.92
CA GLY A 391 -11.67 -23.68 12.04
C GLY A 391 -12.19 -22.30 12.46
N GLY A 392 -13.45 -22.00 12.16
CA GLY A 392 -14.17 -20.80 12.59
C GLY A 392 -15.43 -21.14 13.35
N ARG A 393 -16.00 -20.16 14.03
CA ARG A 393 -17.33 -20.27 14.63
C ARG A 393 -18.37 -19.70 13.68
N PHE A 394 -19.60 -20.19 13.78
CA PHE A 394 -20.74 -19.56 13.13
C PHE A 394 -21.06 -18.23 13.82
N GLY A 395 -21.48 -17.26 13.05
CA GLY A 395 -21.88 -15.96 13.57
C GLY A 395 -22.53 -15.09 12.52
N THR A 396 -23.15 -14.01 12.98
CA THR A 396 -23.87 -13.02 12.17
C THR A 396 -23.50 -11.61 12.61
N GLY A 397 -23.91 -10.62 11.85
CA GLY A 397 -23.75 -9.21 12.18
C GLY A 397 -22.37 -8.62 11.86
N GLN A 398 -22.23 -7.31 12.08
CA GLN A 398 -21.06 -6.53 11.68
C GLN A 398 -19.78 -6.96 12.42
N GLU A 399 -19.87 -7.24 13.70
CA GLU A 399 -18.72 -7.66 14.50
C GLU A 399 -18.11 -8.95 13.95
N HIS A 400 -18.97 -9.93 13.63
CA HIS A 400 -18.53 -11.19 13.03
C HIS A 400 -17.94 -10.99 11.64
N LEU A 401 -18.52 -10.09 10.82
CA LEU A 401 -17.98 -9.71 9.53
C LEU A 401 -16.53 -9.22 9.65
N TYR A 402 -16.29 -8.25 10.54
CA TYR A 402 -14.94 -7.70 10.72
C TYR A 402 -13.97 -8.71 11.33
N ALA A 403 -14.45 -9.62 12.18
CA ALA A 403 -13.63 -10.73 12.68
C ALA A 403 -13.18 -11.66 11.53
N CYS A 404 -14.07 -12.00 10.61
CA CYS A 404 -13.77 -12.79 9.42
C CYS A 404 -12.81 -12.05 8.47
N LEU A 405 -13.07 -10.76 8.19
CA LEU A 405 -12.19 -9.92 7.37
C LEU A 405 -10.79 -9.79 7.97
N ARG A 406 -10.68 -9.69 9.30
CA ARG A 406 -9.38 -9.67 9.99
C ARG A 406 -8.61 -10.96 9.80
N ARG A 407 -9.27 -12.11 9.89
CA ARG A 407 -8.66 -13.42 9.62
C ARG A 407 -8.18 -13.48 8.16
N LEU A 408 -9.03 -13.06 7.21
CA LEU A 408 -8.67 -12.98 5.79
C LEU A 408 -7.54 -11.99 5.52
N ALA A 409 -7.44 -10.88 6.25
CA ALA A 409 -6.33 -9.94 6.12
C ALA A 409 -4.98 -10.56 6.47
N LEU A 410 -4.95 -11.44 7.46
CA LEU A 410 -3.72 -12.01 8.02
C LEU A 410 -3.32 -13.36 7.41
N VAL A 411 -4.25 -14.04 6.71
CA VAL A 411 -3.99 -15.36 6.12
C VAL A 411 -2.95 -15.26 5.00
N GLY A 412 -2.04 -16.21 5.00
CA GLY A 412 -1.03 -16.38 3.94
C GLY A 412 -1.06 -17.80 3.38
N PRO A 413 -0.46 -18.03 2.21
CA PRO A 413 -0.31 -19.37 1.66
C PRO A 413 0.54 -20.24 2.59
N THR A 414 0.12 -21.49 2.78
CA THR A 414 0.79 -22.47 3.62
C THR A 414 1.50 -23.47 2.72
N ARG A 415 2.78 -23.69 3.00
CA ARG A 415 3.55 -24.79 2.40
C ARG A 415 3.50 -25.96 3.38
N GLU A 416 2.61 -26.88 3.17
CA GLU A 416 2.58 -28.12 3.95
C GLU A 416 3.23 -29.24 3.14
N PRO A 417 3.96 -30.14 3.83
CA PRO A 417 4.62 -31.27 3.18
C PRO A 417 3.65 -32.38 2.76
N ASP A 418 2.39 -32.35 3.19
CA ASP A 418 1.40 -33.40 2.96
C ASP A 418 0.20 -32.84 2.18
N ILE A 419 0.34 -32.87 0.84
CA ILE A 419 -0.64 -32.29 -0.09
C ILE A 419 -1.95 -33.10 -0.13
N ASP A 420 -1.94 -34.36 0.32
CA ASP A 420 -3.08 -35.28 0.20
C ASP A 420 -4.09 -35.20 1.35
N SER A 421 -3.73 -34.56 2.46
CA SER A 421 -4.64 -34.45 3.60
C SER A 421 -5.42 -33.14 3.58
N TRP A 422 -6.72 -33.23 3.40
CA TRP A 422 -7.63 -32.09 3.64
C TRP A 422 -7.80 -31.91 5.15
N PRO A 423 -7.97 -30.66 5.64
CA PRO A 423 -8.16 -30.41 7.05
C PRO A 423 -9.23 -31.31 7.68
N SER A 424 -8.91 -31.88 8.83
CA SER A 424 -9.84 -32.76 9.55
C SER A 424 -11.18 -32.08 9.84
N ASP A 425 -11.16 -30.83 10.20
CA ASP A 425 -12.35 -29.99 10.43
C ASP A 425 -13.23 -29.86 9.19
N LEU A 426 -12.62 -29.85 8.00
CA LEU A 426 -13.36 -29.81 6.73
C LEU A 426 -13.96 -31.18 6.43
N LEU A 427 -13.20 -32.23 6.64
CA LEU A 427 -13.72 -33.60 6.47
C LEU A 427 -14.86 -33.88 7.44
N GLU A 428 -14.78 -33.38 8.66
CA GLU A 428 -15.86 -33.47 9.66
C GLU A 428 -17.06 -32.62 9.26
N ALA A 429 -16.85 -31.38 8.75
CA ALA A 429 -17.94 -30.55 8.23
C ALA A 429 -18.65 -31.19 7.03
N VAL A 430 -17.92 -31.95 6.19
CA VAL A 430 -18.46 -32.73 5.08
C VAL A 430 -19.17 -34.01 5.58
N ALA A 431 -18.69 -34.63 6.67
CA ALA A 431 -19.23 -35.85 7.23
C ALA A 431 -20.59 -35.63 7.93
N LEU A 432 -20.85 -34.40 8.41
CA LEU A 432 -22.15 -34.07 8.99
C LEU A 432 -23.26 -34.36 7.98
N PRO A 433 -24.34 -35.10 8.38
CA PRO A 433 -25.41 -35.44 7.46
C PRO A 433 -26.04 -34.14 6.96
N GLN A 434 -25.86 -33.88 5.69
CA GLN A 434 -26.64 -32.88 4.97
C GLN A 434 -28.03 -33.43 4.74
N HIS A 435 -28.81 -33.51 5.81
CA HIS A 435 -30.24 -33.55 5.57
C HIS A 435 -30.58 -32.17 5.06
N SER A 436 -31.09 -32.14 3.85
CA SER A 436 -31.63 -30.97 3.15
C SER A 436 -32.65 -30.14 3.95
N ALA A 437 -32.80 -30.47 5.24
CA ALA A 437 -33.66 -29.86 6.23
C ALA A 437 -33.01 -28.72 7.00
N ASP A 438 -31.66 -28.66 7.13
CA ASP A 438 -31.00 -27.79 8.11
C ASP A 438 -30.30 -26.57 7.46
N GLY A 439 -30.52 -26.29 6.16
CA GLY A 439 -30.03 -25.08 5.54
C GLY A 439 -28.49 -24.89 5.54
N ASN A 440 -27.71 -25.98 5.75
CA ASN A 440 -26.26 -25.93 5.80
C ASN A 440 -25.65 -26.00 4.39
N TYR A 441 -24.96 -24.94 3.96
CA TYR A 441 -24.28 -24.86 2.66
C TYR A 441 -22.76 -24.79 2.87
N LEU A 442 -22.02 -25.53 2.03
CA LEU A 442 -20.56 -25.55 2.03
C LEU A 442 -20.02 -24.99 0.72
N MET A 443 -19.19 -23.97 0.81
CA MET A 443 -18.50 -23.35 -0.33
C MET A 443 -16.99 -23.48 -0.14
N VAL A 444 -16.30 -24.01 -1.16
CA VAL A 444 -14.84 -24.20 -1.14
C VAL A 444 -14.19 -23.39 -2.25
N LEU A 445 -13.31 -22.47 -1.88
CA LEU A 445 -12.48 -21.71 -2.82
C LEU A 445 -11.08 -22.32 -2.83
N THR A 446 -10.63 -22.77 -3.99
CA THR A 446 -9.32 -23.45 -4.12
C THR A 446 -8.57 -23.02 -5.37
N THR A 447 -7.25 -23.04 -5.28
CA THR A 447 -6.32 -22.87 -6.40
C THR A 447 -5.92 -24.21 -7.03
N ALA A 448 -6.35 -25.33 -6.45
CA ALA A 448 -6.06 -26.67 -6.93
C ALA A 448 -6.65 -26.92 -8.32
N ALA A 449 -5.99 -27.77 -9.11
CA ALA A 449 -6.47 -28.13 -10.44
C ALA A 449 -7.82 -28.88 -10.37
N ARG A 450 -8.64 -28.76 -11.43
CA ARG A 450 -9.89 -29.52 -11.53
C ARG A 450 -9.60 -31.02 -11.50
N GLY A 451 -10.27 -31.76 -10.63
CA GLY A 451 -10.09 -33.21 -10.48
C GLY A 451 -9.20 -33.66 -9.33
N THR A 452 -8.50 -32.74 -8.64
CA THR A 452 -7.67 -33.06 -7.45
C THR A 452 -8.49 -33.06 -6.14
N ILE A 453 -9.73 -32.53 -6.18
CA ILE A 453 -10.59 -32.48 -5.01
C ILE A 453 -11.25 -33.85 -4.79
N PRO A 454 -11.20 -34.40 -3.55
CA PRO A 454 -11.83 -35.65 -3.23
C PRO A 454 -13.33 -35.69 -3.54
N PRO A 455 -13.87 -36.82 -4.07
CA PRO A 455 -15.26 -36.92 -4.49
C PRO A 455 -16.28 -36.67 -3.38
N ASN A 456 -15.94 -36.94 -2.13
CA ASN A 456 -16.77 -36.68 -0.96
C ASN A 456 -17.00 -35.17 -0.73
N ILE A 457 -15.98 -34.35 -0.97
CA ILE A 457 -16.08 -32.88 -0.87
C ILE A 457 -16.81 -32.35 -2.09
N TRP A 458 -16.39 -32.77 -3.30
CA TRP A 458 -16.95 -32.26 -4.55
C TRP A 458 -18.48 -32.48 -4.67
N ARG A 459 -19.00 -33.59 -4.14
CA ARG A 459 -20.45 -33.89 -4.19
C ARG A 459 -21.29 -33.04 -3.23
N ARG A 460 -20.67 -32.46 -2.20
CA ARG A 460 -21.36 -31.78 -1.10
C ARG A 460 -21.07 -30.31 -0.98
N ALA A 461 -20.01 -29.82 -1.65
CA ALA A 461 -19.59 -28.45 -1.63
C ALA A 461 -19.80 -27.78 -2.99
N TYR A 462 -20.12 -26.51 -2.98
CA TYR A 462 -19.95 -25.67 -4.15
C TYR A 462 -18.49 -25.26 -4.27
N VAL A 463 -17.81 -25.74 -5.32
CA VAL A 463 -16.37 -25.51 -5.49
C VAL A 463 -16.14 -24.40 -6.50
N VAL A 464 -15.43 -23.37 -6.06
CA VAL A 464 -14.96 -22.25 -6.88
C VAL A 464 -13.48 -22.44 -7.13
N TYR A 465 -13.11 -22.61 -8.41
CA TYR A 465 -11.74 -22.68 -8.86
C TYR A 465 -11.23 -21.26 -9.15
N LEU A 466 -10.10 -20.91 -8.58
CA LEU A 466 -9.50 -19.58 -8.65
C LEU A 466 -8.52 -19.44 -9.82
#